data_044524041c592afd77981aeec43a76ec
#
_entry.id   044524041c592afd77981aeec43a76ec
#
_cell.length_a   1.000
_cell.length_b   1.000
_cell.length_c   1.000
_cell.angle_alpha   90.00
_cell.angle_beta   90.00
_cell.angle_gamma   90.00
#
_symmetry.space_group_name_H-M   'P 1'
#
loop_
_entity.id
_entity.type
_entity.pdbx_description
1 polymer ?
#
loop_
_entity_poly.entity_id
_entity_poly.type
_entity_poly.pdbx_seq_one_letter_code
_entity_poly.pdbx_strand_id
1 'polypeptide(L)'
;MISPHPTMSLPSFKRFDVRKLIAQGIEPLPEIRKRVDALKPDEGLAIVSPFLPSPLIEKLRGEDFETRVEPQPDGSWVTYFWRAAPAG
;
A
#
# COMPACT_ATOMS: atom_id res chain seq x y z
N MET A 1 19.84 -14.09 21.83
CA MET A 1 19.57 -13.92 21.38
C MET A 1 19.45 -13.42 20.52
N ILE A 2 19.44 -13.22 19.96
CA ILE A 2 19.50 -12.83 19.16
C ILE A 2 18.88 -12.04 18.47
N SER A 3 18.98 -10.99 18.31
CA SER A 3 18.30 -10.25 17.57
C SER A 3 18.40 -10.56 16.26
N PRO A 4 17.58 -11.10 15.79
CA PRO A 4 17.71 -11.69 14.57
C PRO A 4 17.76 -10.80 13.44
N HIS A 5 17.11 -9.74 13.34
CA HIS A 5 16.96 -9.13 12.05
C HIS A 5 17.05 -7.67 12.15
N PRO A 6 18.13 -7.16 12.58
CA PRO A 6 18.23 -5.73 12.71
C PRO A 6 18.07 -5.03 11.39
N THR A 7 18.41 -5.68 10.31
CA THR A 7 18.35 -5.01 9.03
C THR A 7 17.10 -5.32 8.27
N MET A 8 16.22 -6.10 8.85
CA MET A 8 15.03 -6.53 8.13
C MET A 8 13.79 -5.87 8.66
N SER A 9 13.89 -4.62 9.01
CA SER A 9 12.72 -3.92 9.49
C SER A 9 11.66 -3.85 8.42
N LEU A 10 10.46 -4.19 8.77
CA LEU A 10 9.34 -4.00 7.87
C LEU A 10 8.96 -2.54 7.85
N PRO A 11 8.46 -2.05 6.73
CA PRO A 11 7.98 -0.69 6.68
C PRO A 11 6.83 -0.48 7.65
N SER A 12 6.69 0.75 8.11
CA SER A 12 5.55 1.13 8.90
C SER A 12 4.43 1.50 7.95
N PHE A 13 3.32 0.80 7.99
CA PHE A 13 2.24 1.02 7.03
C PHE A 13 1.21 1.99 7.57
N LYS A 14 0.89 3.00 6.77
CA LYS A 14 -0.20 3.93 7.05
C LYS A 14 -1.44 3.39 6.38
N ARG A 15 -2.52 3.28 7.12
CA ARG A 15 -3.74 2.71 6.60
C ARG A 15 -4.61 3.78 5.96
N PHE A 16 -5.13 3.48 4.78
CA PHE A 16 -6.05 4.37 4.09
C PHE A 16 -7.22 3.55 3.55
N ASP A 17 -8.39 3.77 4.10
CA ASP A 17 -9.60 3.05 3.69
C ASP A 17 -10.34 3.89 2.67
N VAL A 18 -10.40 3.40 1.43
CA VAL A 18 -11.04 4.15 0.34
C VAL A 18 -12.47 3.70 0.07
N ARG A 19 -13.00 2.77 0.88
CA ARG A 19 -14.34 2.24 0.62
C ARG A 19 -15.42 3.32 0.66
N LYS A 20 -15.31 4.27 1.59
CA LYS A 20 -16.28 5.36 1.66
C LYS A 20 -16.20 6.28 0.46
N LEU A 21 -15.00 6.60 0.03
CA LEU A 21 -14.83 7.44 -1.16
C LEU A 21 -15.48 6.80 -2.37
N ILE A 22 -15.23 5.52 -2.57
CA ILE A 22 -15.79 4.80 -3.70
C ILE A 22 -17.30 4.75 -3.59
N ALA A 23 -17.85 4.49 -2.41
CA ALA A 23 -19.29 4.44 -2.20
C ALA A 23 -19.96 5.79 -2.48
N GLN A 24 -19.23 6.88 -2.30
CA GLN A 24 -19.74 8.22 -2.57
C GLN A 24 -19.50 8.66 -4.01
N GLY A 25 -18.97 7.80 -4.84
CA GLY A 25 -18.65 8.13 -6.22
C GLY A 25 -17.43 9.02 -6.39
N ILE A 26 -16.60 9.12 -5.36
CA ILE A 26 -15.40 9.94 -5.42
C ILE A 26 -14.25 9.09 -5.91
N GLU A 27 -13.51 9.61 -6.89
CA GLU A 27 -12.34 8.92 -7.42
C GLU A 27 -11.23 8.91 -6.37
N PRO A 28 -10.78 7.73 -5.89
CA PRO A 28 -9.79 7.70 -4.82
C PRO A 28 -8.36 7.93 -5.29
N LEU A 29 -8.08 7.81 -6.58
CA LEU A 29 -6.71 7.83 -7.07
C LEU A 29 -5.95 9.11 -6.74
N PRO A 30 -6.53 10.31 -6.89
CA PRO A 30 -5.78 11.52 -6.52
C PRO A 30 -5.38 11.55 -5.06
N GLU A 31 -6.25 11.06 -4.19
CA GLU A 31 -5.93 11.03 -2.76
C GLU A 31 -4.86 9.99 -2.46
N ILE A 32 -4.94 8.83 -3.11
CA ILE A 32 -3.92 7.81 -2.98
C ILE A 32 -2.57 8.35 -3.45
N ARG A 33 -2.56 9.08 -4.58
CA ARG A 33 -1.33 9.65 -5.11
C ARG A 33 -0.68 10.59 -4.11
N LYS A 34 -1.47 11.44 -3.47
CA LYS A 34 -0.94 12.33 -2.45
C LYS A 34 -0.27 11.57 -1.32
N ARG A 35 -0.92 10.50 -0.87
CA ARG A 35 -0.39 9.72 0.25
C ARG A 35 0.86 8.95 -0.13
N VAL A 36 0.89 8.42 -1.35
CA VAL A 36 2.10 7.75 -1.85
C VAL A 36 3.27 8.73 -1.92
N ASP A 37 3.00 9.93 -2.44
CA ASP A 37 4.06 10.92 -2.61
C ASP A 37 4.57 11.45 -1.26
N ALA A 38 3.76 11.33 -0.22
CA ALA A 38 4.15 11.79 1.11
C ALA A 38 4.85 10.71 1.94
N LEU A 39 4.96 9.50 1.43
CA LEU A 39 5.59 8.42 2.18
C LEU A 39 7.09 8.67 2.35
N LYS A 40 7.56 8.43 3.56
CA LYS A 40 8.99 8.42 3.82
C LYS A 40 9.58 7.09 3.36
N PRO A 41 10.91 7.00 3.20
CA PRO A 41 11.51 5.77 2.67
C PRO A 41 11.21 4.51 3.48
N ASP A 42 10.98 4.65 4.78
CA ASP A 42 10.69 3.51 5.64
C ASP A 42 9.19 3.32 5.87
N GLU A 43 8.35 4.02 5.12
CA GLU A 43 6.90 3.92 5.27
C GLU A 43 6.27 3.23 4.08
N GLY A 44 5.14 2.59 4.32
CA GLY A 44 4.34 2.00 3.28
C GLY A 44 2.89 2.43 3.43
N LEU A 45 2.07 2.04 2.48
CA LEU A 45 0.66 2.39 2.48
C LEU A 45 -0.17 1.11 2.41
N ALA A 46 -1.16 1.01 3.28
CA ALA A 46 -2.10 -0.11 3.28
C ALA A 46 -3.47 0.43 2.86
N ILE A 47 -3.92 0.05 1.69
CA ILE A 47 -5.17 0.55 1.13
C ILE A 47 -6.25 -0.50 1.29
N VAL A 48 -7.36 -0.11 1.91
CA VAL A 48 -8.53 -0.99 2.06
C VAL A 48 -9.54 -0.62 0.98
N SER A 49 -9.89 -1.58 0.13
CA SER A 49 -10.81 -1.33 -0.99
C SER A 49 -11.81 -2.47 -1.11
N PRO A 50 -12.97 -2.23 -1.77
CA PRO A 50 -13.98 -3.29 -1.93
C PRO A 50 -13.66 -4.26 -3.06
N PHE A 51 -12.58 -4.03 -3.79
CA PHE A 51 -12.16 -4.90 -4.88
C PHE A 51 -10.64 -4.86 -4.97
N LEU A 52 -10.06 -5.80 -5.70
CA LEU A 52 -8.62 -5.83 -5.94
C LEU A 52 -8.26 -4.68 -6.88
N PRO A 53 -7.43 -3.72 -6.44
CA PRO A 53 -7.15 -2.54 -7.25
C PRO A 53 -6.02 -2.81 -8.26
N SER A 54 -6.28 -3.68 -9.22
CA SER A 54 -5.26 -4.12 -10.16
C SER A 54 -4.58 -3.00 -10.95
N PRO A 55 -5.31 -2.01 -11.47
CA PRO A 55 -4.64 -0.93 -12.20
C PRO A 55 -3.68 -0.13 -11.32
N LEU A 56 -4.06 0.10 -10.06
CA LEU A 56 -3.20 0.82 -9.12
C LEU A 56 -1.95 -0.01 -8.82
N ILE A 57 -2.12 -1.31 -8.65
CA ILE A 57 -1.00 -2.20 -8.37
C ILE A 57 0.02 -2.13 -9.50
N GLU A 58 -0.45 -2.22 -10.75
CA GLU A 58 0.46 -2.17 -11.88
C GLU A 58 1.16 -0.83 -12.00
N LYS A 59 0.42 0.25 -11.74
CA LYS A 59 0.99 1.58 -11.82
C LYS A 59 2.12 1.75 -10.78
N LEU A 60 1.89 1.36 -9.56
CA LEU A 60 2.90 1.53 -8.51
C LEU A 60 4.07 0.58 -8.67
N ARG A 61 3.83 -0.61 -9.22
CA ARG A 61 4.94 -1.50 -9.55
C ARG A 61 5.87 -0.87 -10.57
N GLY A 62 5.32 -0.15 -11.52
CA GLY A 62 6.12 0.59 -12.49
C GLY A 62 6.90 1.74 -11.89
N GLU A 63 6.58 2.10 -10.64
CA GLU A 63 7.28 3.16 -9.91
C GLU A 63 8.15 2.59 -8.79
N ASP A 64 8.54 1.32 -8.91
CA ASP A 64 9.44 0.66 -7.97
C ASP A 64 8.84 0.39 -6.60
N PHE A 65 7.52 0.20 -6.55
CA PHE A 65 6.90 -0.24 -5.31
C PHE A 65 6.73 -1.75 -5.31
N GLU A 66 6.95 -2.35 -4.15
CA GLU A 66 6.57 -3.72 -3.89
C GLU A 66 5.12 -3.75 -3.45
N THR A 67 4.45 -4.87 -3.67
CA THR A 67 3.04 -4.98 -3.39
C THR A 67 2.71 -6.33 -2.77
N ARG A 68 1.78 -6.32 -1.84
CA ARG A 68 1.21 -7.54 -1.30
C ARG A 68 -0.28 -7.32 -1.11
N VAL A 69 -1.10 -8.32 -1.42
CA VAL A 69 -2.55 -8.21 -1.28
C VAL A 69 -3.04 -9.26 -0.30
N GLU A 70 -4.04 -8.90 0.48
CA GLU A 70 -4.68 -9.82 1.42
C GLU A 70 -6.19 -9.67 1.34
N PRO A 71 -6.90 -10.74 0.94
CA PRO A 71 -8.35 -10.70 0.99
C PRO A 71 -8.82 -10.73 2.44
N GLN A 72 -9.90 -10.04 2.72
CA GLN A 72 -10.46 -9.95 4.05
C GLN A 72 -11.74 -10.78 4.15
N PRO A 73 -12.10 -11.22 5.36
CA PRO A 73 -13.31 -12.04 5.52
C PRO A 73 -14.60 -11.34 5.08
N ASP A 74 -14.64 -10.02 5.10
CA ASP A 74 -15.82 -9.26 4.69
C ASP A 74 -15.89 -9.00 3.19
N GLY A 75 -14.98 -9.59 2.43
CA GLY A 75 -14.95 -9.40 0.97
C GLY A 75 -14.14 -8.20 0.51
N SER A 76 -13.62 -7.41 1.42
CA SER A 76 -12.73 -6.32 1.03
C SER A 76 -11.31 -6.83 0.84
N TRP A 77 -10.44 -5.95 0.39
CA TRP A 77 -9.04 -6.26 0.14
C TRP A 77 -8.16 -5.24 0.83
N VAL A 78 -7.05 -5.70 1.38
CA VAL A 78 -6.00 -4.79 1.86
C VAL A 78 -4.82 -4.96 0.93
N THR A 79 -4.37 -3.87 0.35
CA THR A 79 -3.22 -3.87 -0.55
C THR A 79 -2.11 -3.06 0.08
N TYR A 80 -0.97 -3.69 0.28
CA TYR A 80 0.19 -3.05 0.87
C TYR A 80 1.15 -2.62 -0.21
N PHE A 81 1.62 -1.39 -0.11
CA PHE A 81 2.64 -0.86 -1.02
C PHE A 81 3.79 -0.29 -0.21
N TRP A 82 5.00 -0.59 -0.62
CA TRP A 82 6.18 0.01 -0.01
C TRP A 82 7.28 0.09 -1.07
N ARG A 83 8.22 1.01 -0.87
CA ARG A 83 9.27 1.18 -1.86
C ARG A 83 10.22 0.01 -1.81
N ALA A 84 10.60 -0.47 -2.98
CA ALA A 84 11.60 -1.53 -3.07
C ALA A 84 12.92 -1.00 -2.53
N ALA A 85 13.64 -1.87 -1.84
CA ALA A 85 14.95 -1.49 -1.34
C ALA A 85 15.86 -1.19 -2.51
N PRO A 86 16.71 -0.15 -2.38
CA PRO A 86 17.65 0.11 -3.47
C PRO A 86 18.58 -1.06 -3.65
N ALA A 87 18.88 -1.32 -4.90
CA ALA A 87 19.81 -2.39 -5.20
C ALA A 87 21.21 -1.97 -4.78
N GLY A 88 21.86 -2.80 -4.19
CA GLY A 88 23.23 -2.47 -3.83
C GLY A 88 23.46 -2.16 -2.46
#